data_c1be71970d696895b6f977b33e64ad14
#
_entry.id   c1be71970d696895b6f977b33e64ad14
#
_cell.length_a   1.000
_cell.length_b   1.000
_cell.length_c   1.000
_cell.angle_alpha   90.00
_cell.angle_beta   90.00
_cell.angle_gamma   90.00
#
_symmetry.space_group_name_H-M   'P 1'
#
loop_
_entity.id
_entity.type
_entity.pdbx_description
1 polymer ?
#
loop_
_entity_poly.entity_id
_entity_poly.type
_entity_poly.pdbx_seq_one_letter_code
_entity_poly.pdbx_strand_id
1 'polypeptide(L)'
;RYLAEKICNSLGCPLGQMNIQHFADGEFAVSYEESIRGRDVFLVQSTFPNSDNLMELLLMIDAAKRASAHSVIAVIPYFGWARQDRKDKPRVSIGAKLIADMLSTAGIDRLITMDLHADQIQGFFNVPVDHLYASSIFLDYIKTSLPLDNLCIATPDVCLLYTSDAAD
;
A
#
# COMPACT_ATOMS: atom_id res chain seq x y z
N ARG A 1 -9.82 -5.15 4.98
CA ARG A 1 -10.94 -4.66 5.80
C ARG A 1 -10.51 -4.29 7.23
N TYR A 2 -9.92 -5.21 8.01
CA TYR A 2 -9.52 -4.98 9.41
C TYR A 2 -8.70 -3.70 9.65
N LEU A 3 -7.66 -3.44 8.83
CA LEU A 3 -6.84 -2.23 8.95
C LEU A 3 -7.66 -0.97 8.61
N ALA A 4 -8.47 -1.02 7.55
CA ALA A 4 -9.33 0.10 7.17
C ALA A 4 -10.32 0.46 8.28
N GLU A 5 -10.93 -0.53 8.94
CA GLU A 5 -11.80 -0.30 10.11
C GLU A 5 -11.07 0.39 11.27
N LYS A 6 -9.82 -0.04 11.56
CA LYS A 6 -8.99 0.61 12.60
C LYS A 6 -8.65 2.05 12.25
N ILE A 7 -8.29 2.32 10.99
CA ILE A 7 -8.01 3.68 10.51
C ILE A 7 -9.27 4.55 10.67
N CYS A 8 -10.42 4.07 10.21
CA CYS A 8 -11.67 4.79 10.33
C CYS A 8 -12.04 5.09 11.79
N ASN A 9 -11.90 4.12 12.68
CA ASN A 9 -12.14 4.31 14.11
C ASN A 9 -11.20 5.38 14.72
N SER A 10 -9.93 5.37 14.33
CA SER A 10 -8.94 6.37 14.80
C SER A 10 -9.26 7.77 14.28
N LEU A 11 -9.79 7.88 13.07
CA LEU A 11 -10.16 9.16 12.44
C LEU A 11 -11.57 9.63 12.83
N GLY A 12 -12.37 8.81 13.51
CA GLY A 12 -13.76 9.12 13.84
C GLY A 12 -14.69 9.21 12.62
N CYS A 13 -14.39 8.47 11.54
CA CYS A 13 -15.21 8.43 10.34
C CYS A 13 -15.73 7.02 10.05
N PRO A 14 -16.88 6.85 9.38
CA PRO A 14 -17.37 5.55 8.98
C PRO A 14 -16.53 4.94 7.85
N LEU A 15 -16.43 3.61 7.83
CA LEU A 15 -15.89 2.89 6.69
C LEU A 15 -16.89 2.95 5.53
N GLY A 16 -16.39 3.32 4.34
CA GLY A 16 -17.20 3.35 3.12
C GLY A 16 -17.74 1.96 2.75
N GLN A 17 -18.91 1.95 2.13
CA GLN A 17 -19.62 0.73 1.80
C GLN A 17 -19.33 0.32 0.36
N MET A 18 -18.81 -0.90 0.21
CA MET A 18 -18.55 -1.51 -1.09
C MET A 18 -18.85 -3.00 -1.05
N ASN A 19 -19.17 -3.55 -2.18
CA ASN A 19 -19.40 -4.97 -2.38
C ASN A 19 -18.40 -5.55 -3.37
N ILE A 20 -17.90 -6.76 -3.09
CA ILE A 20 -17.09 -7.56 -4.01
C ILE A 20 -17.88 -8.85 -4.27
N GLN A 21 -18.36 -8.97 -5.49
CA GLN A 21 -19.10 -10.14 -5.94
C GLN A 21 -18.14 -11.10 -6.63
N HIS A 22 -18.07 -12.33 -6.13
CA HIS A 22 -17.30 -13.42 -6.75
C HIS A 22 -18.20 -14.27 -7.64
N PHE A 23 -17.70 -14.62 -8.82
CA PHE A 23 -18.37 -15.48 -9.79
C PHE A 23 -17.84 -16.91 -9.71
N ALA A 24 -18.61 -17.86 -10.27
CA ALA A 24 -18.29 -19.29 -10.17
C ALA A 24 -17.03 -19.70 -10.95
N ASP A 25 -16.62 -18.91 -11.94
CA ASP A 25 -15.41 -19.10 -12.75
C ASP A 25 -14.14 -18.51 -12.10
N GLY A 26 -14.30 -17.84 -10.95
CA GLY A 26 -13.21 -17.22 -10.20
C GLY A 26 -13.01 -15.72 -10.50
N GLU A 27 -13.77 -15.15 -11.43
CA GLU A 27 -13.80 -13.69 -11.61
C GLU A 27 -14.49 -13.01 -10.44
N PHE A 28 -14.29 -11.71 -10.30
CA PHE A 28 -14.99 -10.89 -9.32
C PHE A 28 -15.22 -9.47 -9.85
N ALA A 29 -16.26 -8.83 -9.34
CA ALA A 29 -16.64 -7.47 -9.65
C ALA A 29 -16.71 -6.63 -8.38
N VAL A 30 -16.42 -5.33 -8.50
CA VAL A 30 -16.45 -4.37 -7.40
C VAL A 30 -17.55 -3.34 -7.66
N SER A 31 -18.33 -3.02 -6.64
CA SER A 31 -19.30 -1.92 -6.66
C SER A 31 -19.25 -1.11 -5.37
N TYR A 32 -19.42 0.21 -5.49
CA TYR A 32 -19.65 1.09 -4.34
C TYR A 32 -21.13 1.13 -4.03
N GLU A 33 -21.49 0.88 -2.78
CA GLU A 33 -22.90 0.86 -2.33
C GLU A 33 -23.39 2.26 -1.88
N GLU A 34 -22.51 3.26 -1.96
CA GLU A 34 -22.81 4.65 -1.66
C GLU A 34 -22.27 5.59 -2.74
N SER A 35 -22.78 6.82 -2.79
CA SER A 35 -22.27 7.82 -3.72
C SER A 35 -20.92 8.35 -3.25
N ILE A 36 -19.89 8.15 -4.07
CA ILE A 36 -18.52 8.66 -3.86
C ILE A 36 -18.21 9.83 -4.80
N ARG A 37 -19.21 10.34 -5.54
CA ARG A 37 -19.01 11.46 -6.46
C ARG A 37 -18.46 12.68 -5.75
N GLY A 38 -17.36 13.23 -6.28
CA GLY A 38 -16.71 14.42 -5.75
C GLY A 38 -15.99 14.23 -4.40
N ARG A 39 -15.86 12.98 -3.90
CA ARG A 39 -15.18 12.66 -2.66
C ARG A 39 -13.73 12.22 -2.90
N ASP A 40 -12.88 12.42 -1.92
CA ASP A 40 -11.55 11.80 -1.84
C ASP A 40 -11.71 10.38 -1.31
N VAL A 41 -11.28 9.41 -2.11
CA VAL A 41 -11.48 7.97 -1.84
C VAL A 41 -10.14 7.34 -1.47
N PHE A 42 -10.04 6.81 -0.26
CA PHE A 42 -8.87 6.09 0.24
C PHE A 42 -9.13 4.59 0.13
N LEU A 43 -8.38 3.89 -0.72
CA LEU A 43 -8.48 2.46 -0.94
C LEU A 43 -7.38 1.73 -0.17
N VAL A 44 -7.74 1.08 0.92
CA VAL A 44 -6.79 0.39 1.80
C VAL A 44 -6.70 -1.08 1.40
N GLN A 45 -5.66 -1.45 0.68
CA GLN A 45 -5.44 -2.82 0.18
C GLN A 45 -3.96 -3.16 0.10
N SER A 46 -3.52 -4.18 0.82
CA SER A 46 -2.18 -4.76 0.63
C SER A 46 -2.17 -5.70 -0.56
N THR A 47 -1.11 -5.63 -1.36
CA THR A 47 -0.98 -6.43 -2.59
C THR A 47 -0.14 -7.69 -2.36
N PHE A 48 -0.47 -8.46 -1.31
CA PHE A 48 0.16 -9.76 -1.09
C PHE A 48 -0.06 -10.69 -2.29
N PRO A 49 0.84 -11.64 -2.56
CA PRO A 49 0.49 -12.80 -3.37
C PRO A 49 -0.71 -13.54 -2.71
N ASN A 50 -1.75 -13.92 -3.43
CA ASN A 50 -1.87 -14.06 -4.88
C ASN A 50 -2.20 -12.73 -5.62
N SER A 51 -2.31 -12.76 -6.93
CA SER A 51 -2.54 -11.58 -7.79
C SER A 51 -3.92 -10.94 -7.60
N ASP A 52 -4.86 -11.64 -6.98
CA ASP A 52 -6.25 -11.20 -6.82
C ASP A 52 -6.34 -9.92 -6.00
N ASN A 53 -5.50 -9.79 -4.97
CA ASN A 53 -5.44 -8.57 -4.17
C ASN A 53 -5.06 -7.33 -5.00
N LEU A 54 -4.16 -7.50 -5.98
CA LEU A 54 -3.81 -6.42 -6.90
C LEU A 54 -4.93 -6.15 -7.90
N MET A 55 -5.52 -7.21 -8.46
CA MET A 55 -6.62 -7.06 -9.41
C MET A 55 -7.84 -6.43 -8.76
N GLU A 56 -8.17 -6.82 -7.53
CA GLU A 56 -9.23 -6.20 -6.74
C GLU A 56 -8.98 -4.70 -6.56
N LEU A 57 -7.76 -4.31 -6.20
CA LEU A 57 -7.38 -2.89 -6.07
C LEU A 57 -7.54 -2.14 -7.39
N LEU A 58 -7.10 -2.70 -8.51
CA LEU A 58 -7.24 -2.09 -9.84
C LEU A 58 -8.72 -1.87 -10.20
N LEU A 59 -9.57 -2.85 -9.94
CA LEU A 59 -11.03 -2.74 -10.16
C LEU A 59 -11.66 -1.69 -9.23
N MET A 60 -11.23 -1.61 -7.97
CA MET A 60 -11.68 -0.56 -7.06
C MET A 60 -11.32 0.83 -7.56
N ILE A 61 -10.11 1.01 -8.08
CA ILE A 61 -9.64 2.30 -8.64
C ILE A 61 -10.48 2.67 -9.87
N ASP A 62 -10.64 1.77 -10.83
CA ASP A 62 -11.43 2.02 -12.04
C ASP A 62 -12.88 2.37 -11.70
N ALA A 63 -13.51 1.62 -10.80
CA ALA A 63 -14.87 1.89 -10.34
C ALA A 63 -14.98 3.28 -9.67
N ALA A 64 -14.00 3.69 -8.85
CA ALA A 64 -13.99 5.00 -8.22
C ALA A 64 -13.86 6.14 -9.23
N LYS A 65 -12.97 6.01 -10.22
CA LYS A 65 -12.83 6.99 -11.32
C LYS A 65 -14.10 7.10 -12.12
N ARG A 66 -14.74 5.99 -12.48
CA ARG A 66 -16.03 5.97 -13.21
C ARG A 66 -17.17 6.54 -12.37
N ALA A 67 -17.14 6.39 -11.06
CA ALA A 67 -18.10 7.00 -10.14
C ALA A 67 -17.86 8.50 -9.91
N SER A 68 -16.89 9.10 -10.60
CA SER A 68 -16.50 10.53 -10.49
C SER A 68 -16.02 10.92 -9.11
N ALA A 69 -15.21 10.07 -8.46
CA ALA A 69 -14.46 10.48 -7.27
C ALA A 69 -13.59 11.71 -7.61
N HIS A 70 -13.41 12.60 -6.63
CA HIS A 70 -12.54 13.77 -6.79
C HIS A 70 -11.07 13.35 -6.88
N SER A 71 -10.63 12.51 -5.95
CA SER A 71 -9.31 11.88 -5.99
C SER A 71 -9.39 10.43 -5.51
N VAL A 72 -8.46 9.59 -5.97
CA VAL A 72 -8.32 8.19 -5.59
C VAL A 72 -6.92 7.97 -5.01
N ILE A 73 -6.86 7.73 -3.72
CA ILE A 73 -5.63 7.51 -2.97
C ILE A 73 -5.50 6.01 -2.69
N ALA A 74 -4.48 5.36 -3.24
CA ALA A 74 -4.16 3.98 -2.92
C ALA A 74 -3.33 3.93 -1.62
N VAL A 75 -3.84 3.25 -0.61
CA VAL A 75 -3.13 2.98 0.65
C VAL A 75 -2.71 1.52 0.64
N ILE A 76 -1.44 1.27 0.35
CA ILE A 76 -0.87 -0.08 0.15
C ILE A 76 0.17 -0.35 1.25
N PRO A 77 -0.24 -0.83 2.43
CA PRO A 77 0.70 -1.07 3.54
C PRO A 77 1.78 -2.10 3.20
N TYR A 78 1.45 -3.09 2.38
CA TYR A 78 2.42 -4.03 1.81
C TYR A 78 2.36 -3.96 0.28
N PHE A 79 3.44 -3.45 -0.33
CA PHE A 79 3.59 -3.34 -1.77
C PHE A 79 4.21 -4.62 -2.33
N GLY A 80 3.39 -5.47 -2.93
CA GLY A 80 3.82 -6.72 -3.56
C GLY A 80 4.74 -6.48 -4.76
N TRP A 81 5.55 -7.50 -5.10
CA TRP A 81 6.56 -7.46 -6.18
C TRP A 81 7.67 -6.40 -6.01
N ALA A 82 7.74 -5.71 -4.88
CA ALA A 82 8.76 -4.70 -4.60
C ALA A 82 10.21 -5.23 -4.73
N ARG A 83 10.43 -6.53 -4.45
CA ARG A 83 11.75 -7.18 -4.61
C ARG A 83 12.25 -7.22 -6.05
N GLN A 84 11.37 -6.99 -7.04
CA GLN A 84 11.71 -6.94 -8.47
C GLN A 84 11.85 -5.48 -8.92
N ASP A 85 12.69 -4.71 -8.22
CA ASP A 85 12.92 -3.28 -8.45
C ASP A 85 13.99 -2.99 -9.53
N ARG A 86 14.76 -3.99 -9.89
CA ARG A 86 15.87 -3.90 -10.86
C ARG A 86 16.08 -5.20 -11.62
N LYS A 87 16.85 -5.14 -12.69
CA LYS A 87 17.33 -6.34 -13.40
C LYS A 87 18.56 -6.90 -12.69
N ASP A 88 18.42 -8.03 -12.05
CA ASP A 88 19.51 -8.81 -11.44
C ASP A 88 20.23 -9.73 -12.45
N LYS A 89 19.57 -10.03 -13.58
CA LYS A 89 20.06 -10.86 -14.67
C LYS A 89 19.41 -10.48 -16.01
N PRO A 90 19.93 -10.96 -17.14
CA PRO A 90 19.30 -10.72 -18.44
C PRO A 90 17.90 -11.33 -18.55
N ARG A 91 17.02 -10.67 -19.31
CA ARG A 91 15.67 -11.15 -19.69
C ARG A 91 14.70 -11.34 -18.52
N VAL A 92 14.83 -10.54 -17.50
CA VAL A 92 13.86 -10.48 -16.36
C VAL A 92 13.01 -9.23 -16.43
N SER A 93 11.85 -9.29 -15.79
CA SER A 93 10.97 -8.14 -15.58
C SER A 93 11.52 -7.19 -14.48
N ILE A 94 11.02 -5.97 -14.48
CA ILE A 94 11.05 -5.07 -13.32
C ILE A 94 9.61 -5.01 -12.80
N GLY A 95 9.26 -5.99 -11.96
CA GLY A 95 7.89 -6.17 -11.50
C GLY A 95 7.34 -4.97 -10.74
N ALA A 96 8.16 -4.35 -9.89
CA ALA A 96 7.77 -3.15 -9.16
C ALA A 96 7.37 -1.99 -10.09
N LYS A 97 8.10 -1.80 -11.20
CA LYS A 97 7.76 -0.78 -12.22
C LYS A 97 6.47 -1.12 -12.95
N LEU A 98 6.27 -2.39 -13.32
CA LEU A 98 5.04 -2.82 -13.96
C LEU A 98 3.81 -2.54 -13.09
N ILE A 99 3.88 -2.90 -11.80
CA ILE A 99 2.78 -2.64 -10.86
C ILE A 99 2.54 -1.13 -10.68
N ALA A 100 3.60 -0.33 -10.60
CA ALA A 100 3.48 1.13 -10.51
C ALA A 100 2.77 1.72 -11.74
N ASP A 101 3.12 1.23 -12.95
CA ASP A 101 2.47 1.65 -14.19
C ASP A 101 1.00 1.23 -14.25
N MET A 102 0.66 0.01 -13.82
CA MET A 102 -0.72 -0.48 -13.77
C MET A 102 -1.58 0.40 -12.83
N LEU A 103 -1.10 0.69 -11.63
CA LEU A 103 -1.80 1.53 -10.66
C LEU A 103 -1.97 2.97 -11.18
N SER A 104 -0.91 3.55 -11.77
CA SER A 104 -0.95 4.88 -12.35
C SER A 104 -1.93 4.94 -13.53
N THR A 105 -1.94 3.92 -14.40
CA THR A 105 -2.85 3.83 -15.55
C THR A 105 -4.30 3.61 -15.12
N ALA A 106 -4.53 2.83 -14.05
CA ALA A 106 -5.86 2.66 -13.47
C ALA A 106 -6.44 3.97 -12.91
N GLY A 107 -5.56 4.94 -12.56
CA GLY A 107 -5.96 6.30 -12.27
C GLY A 107 -5.86 6.70 -10.79
N ILE A 108 -4.89 6.18 -10.04
CA ILE A 108 -4.60 6.72 -8.72
C ILE A 108 -4.05 8.15 -8.85
N ASP A 109 -4.41 8.99 -7.90
CA ASP A 109 -3.91 10.37 -7.79
C ASP A 109 -2.76 10.48 -6.76
N ARG A 110 -2.63 9.49 -5.86
CA ARG A 110 -1.58 9.41 -4.83
C ARG A 110 -1.43 7.97 -4.35
N LEU A 111 -0.21 7.62 -3.96
CA LEU A 111 0.09 6.38 -3.25
C LEU A 111 0.53 6.69 -1.81
N ILE A 112 0.02 5.94 -0.84
CA ILE A 112 0.56 5.86 0.52
C ILE A 112 1.01 4.42 0.73
N THR A 113 2.25 4.22 1.11
CA THR A 113 2.81 2.87 1.33
C THR A 113 3.75 2.87 2.53
N MET A 114 4.13 1.68 2.99
CA MET A 114 5.00 1.53 4.15
C MET A 114 6.15 0.57 3.82
N ASP A 115 7.35 0.88 4.30
CA ASP A 115 8.56 0.04 4.23
C ASP A 115 8.77 -0.61 2.87
N LEU A 116 8.91 0.19 1.83
CA LEU A 116 9.26 -0.29 0.50
C LEU A 116 10.58 -1.06 0.55
N HIS A 117 10.67 -2.14 -0.22
CA HIS A 117 11.90 -2.93 -0.34
C HIS A 117 13.13 -2.08 -0.72
N ALA A 118 12.91 -1.01 -1.48
CA ALA A 118 13.92 -0.05 -1.87
C ALA A 118 13.27 1.32 -2.10
N ASP A 119 13.85 2.39 -1.57
CA ASP A 119 13.29 3.75 -1.61
C ASP A 119 13.12 4.29 -3.02
N GLN A 120 14.00 3.90 -3.94
CA GLN A 120 13.92 4.32 -5.34
C GLN A 120 12.65 3.86 -6.07
N ILE A 121 11.89 2.89 -5.54
CA ILE A 121 10.60 2.45 -6.09
C ILE A 121 9.61 3.62 -6.15
N GLN A 122 9.73 4.60 -5.25
CA GLN A 122 8.94 5.84 -5.30
C GLN A 122 9.05 6.55 -6.66
N GLY A 123 10.24 6.51 -7.28
CA GLY A 123 10.50 7.08 -8.58
C GLY A 123 9.87 6.33 -9.77
N PHE A 124 9.23 5.17 -9.54
CA PHE A 124 8.51 4.44 -10.58
C PHE A 124 7.11 4.97 -10.83
N PHE A 125 6.58 5.77 -9.90
CA PHE A 125 5.25 6.35 -9.99
C PHE A 125 5.30 7.73 -10.64
N ASN A 126 4.26 8.04 -11.42
CA ASN A 126 4.04 9.38 -11.98
C ASN A 126 3.08 10.23 -11.11
N VAL A 127 2.76 9.74 -9.92
CA VAL A 127 1.93 10.40 -8.91
C VAL A 127 2.72 10.57 -7.62
N PRO A 128 2.34 11.49 -6.73
CA PRO A 128 2.96 11.62 -5.42
C PRO A 128 2.91 10.31 -4.62
N VAL A 129 4.01 10.00 -3.95
CA VAL A 129 4.15 8.83 -3.08
C VAL A 129 4.51 9.27 -1.67
N ASP A 130 3.70 8.88 -0.71
CA ASP A 130 4.00 9.03 0.72
C ASP A 130 4.55 7.69 1.22
N HIS A 131 5.85 7.61 1.40
CA HIS A 131 6.52 6.43 1.94
C HIS A 131 6.66 6.57 3.45
N LEU A 132 5.91 5.77 4.19
CA LEU A 132 5.92 5.72 5.65
C LEU A 132 6.90 4.65 6.14
N TYR A 133 7.50 4.91 7.30
CA TYR A 133 8.42 3.98 7.95
C TYR A 133 7.80 3.46 9.25
N ALA A 134 7.77 2.13 9.41
CA ALA A 134 7.31 1.49 10.65
C ALA A 134 8.26 1.70 11.82
N SER A 135 9.48 2.15 11.56
CA SER A 135 10.48 2.48 12.59
C SER A 135 9.93 3.43 13.67
N SER A 136 9.12 4.42 13.30
CA SER A 136 8.47 5.32 14.25
C SER A 136 7.56 4.58 15.25
N ILE A 137 6.81 3.58 14.78
CA ILE A 137 5.91 2.76 15.60
C ILE A 137 6.73 1.86 16.53
N PHE A 138 7.80 1.23 16.01
CA PHE A 138 8.68 0.37 16.79
C PHE A 138 9.45 1.16 17.84
N LEU A 139 9.91 2.37 17.51
CA LEU A 139 10.64 3.23 18.45
C LEU A 139 9.80 3.58 19.67
N ASP A 140 8.55 3.98 19.46
CA ASP A 140 7.63 4.28 20.56
C ASP A 140 7.34 3.05 21.43
N TYR A 141 7.11 1.89 20.78
CA TYR A 141 6.90 0.63 21.50
C TYR A 141 8.14 0.24 22.34
N ILE A 142 9.34 0.32 21.75
CA ILE A 142 10.61 -0.01 22.43
C ILE A 142 10.80 0.90 23.63
N LYS A 143 10.66 2.23 23.45
CA LYS A 143 10.85 3.21 24.53
C LYS A 143 9.87 3.05 25.69
N THR A 144 8.64 2.63 25.40
CA THR A 144 7.57 2.55 26.41
C THR A 144 7.40 1.17 27.04
N SER A 145 7.84 0.11 26.38
CA SER A 145 7.48 -1.27 26.76
C SER A 145 8.68 -2.16 27.10
N LEU A 146 9.91 -1.74 26.78
CA LEU A 146 11.10 -2.54 26.99
C LEU A 146 12.11 -1.83 27.92
N PRO A 147 12.89 -2.59 28.72
CA PRO A 147 14.05 -2.02 29.43
C PRO A 147 15.12 -1.63 28.42
N LEU A 148 15.57 -0.38 28.48
CA LEU A 148 16.56 0.15 27.52
C LEU A 148 18.01 -0.21 27.91
N ASP A 149 18.27 -0.58 29.16
CA ASP A 149 19.59 -0.97 29.63
C ASP A 149 20.06 -2.24 28.93
N ASN A 150 21.17 -2.15 28.22
CA ASN A 150 21.77 -3.23 27.42
C ASN A 150 20.88 -3.72 26.27
N LEU A 151 19.98 -2.90 25.75
CA LEU A 151 19.19 -3.20 24.56
C LEU A 151 20.10 -3.30 23.33
N CYS A 152 19.90 -4.34 22.51
CA CYS A 152 20.55 -4.49 21.22
C CYS A 152 19.49 -4.74 20.14
N ILE A 153 19.56 -3.97 19.06
CA ILE A 153 18.71 -4.16 17.89
C ILE A 153 19.50 -4.91 16.84
N ALA A 154 18.99 -6.06 16.39
CA ALA A 154 19.60 -6.87 15.35
C ALA A 154 18.75 -6.85 14.09
N THR A 155 19.38 -6.64 12.93
CA THR A 155 18.76 -6.71 11.63
C THR A 155 19.24 -7.93 10.86
N PRO A 156 18.37 -8.64 10.11
CA PRO A 156 18.77 -9.85 9.38
C PRO A 156 19.61 -9.54 8.12
N ASP A 157 19.55 -8.32 7.61
CA ASP A 157 20.30 -7.90 6.43
C ASP A 157 20.64 -6.39 6.46
N VAL A 158 21.49 -5.98 5.51
CA VAL A 158 21.98 -4.59 5.40
C VAL A 158 20.87 -3.61 4.97
N CYS A 159 19.84 -4.09 4.27
CA CYS A 159 18.73 -3.22 3.83
C CYS A 159 17.93 -2.66 5.02
N LEU A 160 17.81 -3.43 6.10
CA LEU A 160 17.12 -3.00 7.32
C LEU A 160 18.02 -2.15 8.23
N LEU A 161 19.33 -2.17 8.04
CA LEU A 161 20.26 -1.37 8.85
C LEU A 161 20.03 0.14 8.63
N TYR A 162 19.78 0.56 7.39
CA TYR A 162 19.54 1.96 7.06
C TYR A 162 18.25 2.53 7.66
N THR A 163 17.26 1.69 7.93
CA THR A 163 16.03 2.11 8.61
C THR A 163 16.19 2.24 10.12
N SER A 164 17.21 1.60 10.71
CA SER A 164 17.55 1.72 12.13
C SER A 164 18.47 2.91 12.42
N ASP A 165 19.33 3.31 11.48
CA ASP A 165 20.24 4.47 11.63
C ASP A 165 19.50 5.82 11.56
N ALA A 166 18.30 5.85 10.97
CA ALA A 166 17.47 7.05 10.94
C ALA A 166 16.81 7.39 12.30
N ALA A 167 17.12 6.66 13.35
CA ALA A 167 16.54 6.81 14.70
C ALA A 167 17.48 7.50 15.71
N ASP A 168 18.69 8.01 15.30
CA ASP A 168 19.59 8.82 16.10
C ASP A 168 19.23 10.32 16.14
#